data_cc9a53650add4c337441649597f00c2a
#
_entry.id   cc9a53650add4c337441649597f00c2a
#
_cell.length_a   1.000
_cell.length_b   1.000
_cell.length_c   1.000
_cell.angle_alpha   90.00
_cell.angle_beta   90.00
_cell.angle_gamma   90.00
#
_symmetry.space_group_name_H-M   'P 1'
#
loop_
_entity.id
_entity.type
_entity.pdbx_description
1 polymer ?
#
loop_
_entity_poly.entity_id
_entity_poly.type
_entity_poly.pdbx_seq_one_letter_code
_entity_poly.pdbx_strand_id
1 'polypeptide(L)'
;IYTFFGPYMPSVIAHKGASLGKGMSHYWLSTEGVYGVALGVSTGMVFMFVLFGALLEAAGAGNYFIRTAFAGLGHLRGGPAKAAVVASGLTGLVSGSSIANVVTTGTFTIPLMKKVAFSPEKAGPVEVACSTNGQLMPPVMGAAAFLMVEYVGISYVDVIKHAFLPAIISYIALVYIVHLEACKLGLKGLEKPVVKTFRQSAISAVLTFLFIIIMGGITYYGLGWIKVVAGKATIYIVCVLLFAAYFLLLKFACRVPELEITTEIDVLPELGPTAQAGYYFLLPIVVLMWCLVVERLSPALSAYWATVLLMFIVLTQRPLKGIFRKMKGDDFSFKAGFDDLIKGFVSGARNMIGIGVATSAAGIVVGTVTLTGIGLVMTEFVEFISGGNLILILLFTAVISLLLGMGLPTTANYIVGSTLMAPVIVELGAQNGLIVPLIAVHLFVFYFGILADDTPPVGLAAFAAAGISGGDPIRTGIQGFTYDIRTAVLPFMFIFNTQLLIIGIANWFQLVAVIFAAVVAMLAFAAGTQGYFLTKSRIWETAALLLVAFTLFLSLIHISEPTR
;
A
#
# COMPACT_ATOMS: atom_id res chain seq x y z
N ILE A 1 19.61 -3.60 28.32
CA ILE A 1 19.63 -2.99 29.68
C ILE A 1 18.39 -3.47 30.44
N TYR A 2 17.18 -3.19 30.00
CA TYR A 2 15.94 -3.52 30.72
C TYR A 2 15.89 -4.99 31.17
N THR A 3 16.16 -5.93 30.27
CA THR A 3 16.17 -7.37 30.54
C THR A 3 17.08 -7.78 31.71
N PHE A 4 18.23 -7.13 31.87
CA PHE A 4 19.25 -7.52 32.86
C PHE A 4 19.07 -6.77 34.18
N PHE A 5 18.58 -5.54 34.14
CA PHE A 5 18.47 -4.66 35.29
C PHE A 5 17.01 -4.56 35.82
N GLY A 6 16.17 -5.53 35.53
CA GLY A 6 14.77 -5.57 35.96
C GLY A 6 14.51 -5.25 37.42
N PRO A 7 15.27 -5.77 38.42
CA PRO A 7 15.07 -5.46 39.82
C PRO A 7 15.35 -4.00 40.21
N TYR A 8 16.10 -3.27 39.37
CA TYR A 8 16.45 -1.85 39.61
C TYR A 8 15.52 -0.88 38.88
N MET A 9 14.51 -1.39 38.18
CA MET A 9 13.53 -0.58 37.48
C MET A 9 12.46 -0.03 38.42
N PRO A 10 11.76 1.06 38.06
CA PRO A 10 10.60 1.54 38.80
C PRO A 10 9.59 0.42 39.04
N SER A 11 8.91 0.42 40.19
CA SER A 11 8.02 -0.67 40.63
C SER A 11 6.99 -1.11 39.59
N VAL A 12 6.48 -0.18 38.78
CA VAL A 12 5.49 -0.45 37.73
C VAL A 12 6.04 -1.37 36.62
N ILE A 13 7.33 -1.25 36.30
CA ILE A 13 7.98 -2.03 35.22
C ILE A 13 9.08 -2.95 35.76
N ALA A 14 9.15 -3.13 37.08
CA ALA A 14 10.14 -4.02 37.70
C ALA A 14 9.85 -5.48 37.37
N HIS A 15 10.90 -6.26 37.16
CA HIS A 15 10.83 -7.69 36.95
C HIS A 15 12.07 -8.40 37.52
N LYS A 16 12.08 -9.73 37.57
CA LYS A 16 13.14 -10.52 38.20
C LYS A 16 14.52 -10.33 37.57
N GLY A 17 14.62 -9.74 36.39
CA GLY A 17 15.82 -9.69 35.60
C GLY A 17 16.20 -11.05 35.00
N ALA A 18 17.13 -11.05 34.06
CA ALA A 18 17.70 -12.25 33.48
C ALA A 18 19.21 -12.25 33.62
N SER A 19 19.82 -13.42 33.79
CA SER A 19 21.29 -13.55 33.71
C SER A 19 21.74 -13.28 32.26
N LEU A 20 22.98 -12.87 32.08
CA LEU A 20 23.56 -12.62 30.76
C LEU A 20 23.45 -13.84 29.86
N GLY A 21 23.79 -15.03 30.38
CA GLY A 21 23.66 -16.27 29.62
C GLY A 21 22.23 -16.57 29.16
N LYS A 22 21.22 -16.37 30.04
CA LYS A 22 19.81 -16.55 29.68
C LYS A 22 19.37 -15.55 28.63
N GLY A 23 19.73 -14.28 28.80
CA GLY A 23 19.39 -13.25 27.82
C GLY A 23 20.03 -13.49 26.46
N MET A 24 21.34 -13.81 26.43
CA MET A 24 22.04 -14.10 25.17
C MET A 24 21.50 -15.35 24.48
N SER A 25 21.22 -16.41 25.24
CA SER A 25 20.58 -17.61 24.68
C SER A 25 19.21 -17.31 24.08
N HIS A 26 18.38 -16.53 24.79
CA HIS A 26 17.04 -16.16 24.33
C HIS A 26 17.08 -15.32 23.05
N TYR A 27 17.97 -14.30 23.00
CA TYR A 27 18.04 -13.42 21.83
C TYR A 27 18.69 -14.03 20.60
N TRP A 28 19.68 -14.93 20.77
CA TRP A 28 20.50 -15.42 19.66
C TRP A 28 20.32 -16.89 19.33
N LEU A 29 19.83 -17.70 20.25
CA LEU A 29 19.75 -19.15 20.08
C LEU A 29 18.30 -19.67 20.08
N SER A 30 17.31 -18.80 20.24
CA SER A 30 15.90 -19.18 20.19
C SER A 30 15.17 -18.50 19.03
N THR A 31 13.96 -18.97 18.74
CA THR A 31 13.04 -18.39 17.75
C THR A 31 12.24 -17.21 18.30
N GLU A 32 12.54 -16.75 19.50
CA GLU A 32 11.89 -15.59 20.14
C GLU A 32 12.75 -14.32 20.14
N GLY A 33 13.93 -14.37 19.51
CA GLY A 33 14.88 -13.27 19.40
C GLY A 33 15.12 -12.84 17.96
N VAL A 34 16.40 -12.60 17.64
CA VAL A 34 16.85 -12.17 16.30
C VAL A 34 16.37 -13.10 15.20
N TYR A 35 16.44 -14.42 15.43
CA TYR A 35 16.00 -15.45 14.47
C TYR A 35 14.54 -15.84 14.66
N GLY A 36 13.72 -14.92 15.16
CA GLY A 36 12.30 -15.11 15.39
C GLY A 36 11.45 -15.06 14.11
N VAL A 37 10.13 -15.10 14.32
CA VAL A 37 9.12 -15.08 13.26
C VAL A 37 9.32 -13.92 12.28
N ALA A 38 9.64 -12.73 12.79
CA ALA A 38 9.80 -11.53 11.97
C ALA A 38 10.92 -11.68 10.91
N LEU A 39 12.10 -12.18 11.30
CA LEU A 39 13.18 -12.43 10.35
C LEU A 39 12.86 -13.61 9.43
N GLY A 40 12.21 -14.66 9.95
CA GLY A 40 11.76 -15.82 9.14
C GLY A 40 10.83 -15.41 8.01
N VAL A 41 9.82 -14.57 8.28
CA VAL A 41 8.90 -14.04 7.26
C VAL A 41 9.65 -13.14 6.28
N SER A 42 10.57 -12.30 6.78
CA SER A 42 11.33 -11.37 5.96
C SER A 42 12.21 -12.11 4.93
N THR A 43 12.87 -13.18 5.33
CA THR A 43 13.71 -14.00 4.44
C THR A 43 12.90 -14.94 3.54
N GLY A 44 11.80 -15.50 4.04
CA GLY A 44 10.99 -16.50 3.32
C GLY A 44 10.00 -15.88 2.34
N MET A 45 9.30 -14.83 2.73
CA MET A 45 8.23 -14.24 1.91
C MET A 45 8.60 -12.87 1.37
N VAL A 46 8.99 -11.93 2.25
CA VAL A 46 9.18 -10.52 1.87
C VAL A 46 10.26 -10.37 0.81
N PHE A 47 11.36 -11.12 0.91
CA PHE A 47 12.45 -11.08 -0.06
C PHE A 47 11.95 -11.32 -1.50
N MET A 48 11.09 -12.30 -1.71
CA MET A 48 10.57 -12.64 -3.04
C MET A 48 9.72 -11.49 -3.62
N PHE A 49 8.92 -10.83 -2.80
CA PHE A 49 8.12 -9.69 -3.25
C PHE A 49 8.96 -8.44 -3.51
N VAL A 50 9.96 -8.18 -2.67
CA VAL A 50 10.91 -7.07 -2.87
C VAL A 50 11.71 -7.27 -4.16
N LEU A 51 12.15 -8.50 -4.42
CA LEU A 51 12.84 -8.85 -5.66
C LEU A 51 11.92 -8.70 -6.88
N PHE A 52 10.69 -9.19 -6.79
CA PHE A 52 9.67 -9.03 -7.83
C PHE A 52 9.46 -7.54 -8.17
N GLY A 53 9.30 -6.69 -7.12
CA GLY A 53 9.15 -5.25 -7.29
C GLY A 53 10.33 -4.59 -7.98
N ALA A 54 11.54 -4.89 -7.52
CA ALA A 54 12.77 -4.33 -8.08
C ALA A 54 13.00 -4.74 -9.55
N LEU A 55 12.66 -5.97 -9.91
CA LEU A 55 12.73 -6.44 -11.30
C LEU A 55 11.65 -5.82 -12.18
N LEU A 56 10.44 -5.60 -11.66
CA LEU A 56 9.38 -4.94 -12.41
C LEU A 56 9.71 -3.46 -12.69
N GLU A 57 10.37 -2.82 -11.73
CA GLU A 57 10.91 -1.46 -11.91
C GLU A 57 12.04 -1.44 -12.96
N ALA A 58 13.01 -2.38 -12.86
CA ALA A 58 14.09 -2.52 -13.84
C ALA A 58 13.56 -2.85 -15.26
N ALA A 59 12.41 -3.52 -15.37
CA ALA A 59 11.71 -3.73 -16.63
C ALA A 59 11.15 -2.44 -17.25
N GLY A 60 10.95 -1.38 -16.45
CA GLY A 60 10.37 -0.10 -16.88
C GLY A 60 8.87 0.05 -16.60
N ALA A 61 8.28 -0.84 -15.81
CA ALA A 61 6.85 -0.78 -15.47
C ALA A 61 6.48 0.48 -14.68
N GLY A 62 7.36 1.00 -13.82
CA GLY A 62 7.13 2.23 -13.06
C GLY A 62 6.85 3.43 -13.99
N ASN A 63 7.71 3.65 -15.00
CA ASN A 63 7.50 4.69 -16.00
C ASN A 63 6.20 4.49 -16.79
N TYR A 64 5.87 3.26 -17.14
CA TYR A 64 4.61 2.92 -17.81
C TYR A 64 3.39 3.29 -16.97
N PHE A 65 3.37 2.96 -15.67
CA PHE A 65 2.26 3.28 -14.78
C PHE A 65 2.08 4.79 -14.61
N ILE A 66 3.16 5.53 -14.42
CA ILE A 66 3.14 6.99 -14.28
C ILE A 66 2.57 7.63 -15.53
N ARG A 67 3.07 7.27 -16.72
CA ARG A 67 2.61 7.85 -18.00
C ARG A 67 1.17 7.50 -18.31
N THR A 68 0.75 6.27 -18.02
CA THR A 68 -0.64 5.84 -18.24
C THR A 68 -1.60 6.59 -17.32
N ALA A 69 -1.25 6.74 -16.04
CA ALA A 69 -2.04 7.52 -15.10
C ALA A 69 -2.12 9.00 -15.52
N PHE A 70 -0.99 9.56 -15.98
CA PHE A 70 -0.93 10.94 -16.44
C PHE A 70 -1.75 11.15 -17.72
N ALA A 71 -1.64 10.25 -18.70
CA ALA A 71 -2.44 10.29 -19.93
C ALA A 71 -3.96 10.21 -19.63
N GLY A 72 -4.34 9.41 -18.62
CA GLY A 72 -5.75 9.26 -18.22
C GLY A 72 -6.32 10.43 -17.44
N LEU A 73 -5.55 11.02 -16.55
CA LEU A 73 -6.04 11.97 -15.53
C LEU A 73 -5.51 13.39 -15.68
N GLY A 74 -4.43 13.60 -16.43
CA GLY A 74 -3.75 14.89 -16.53
C GLY A 74 -4.61 16.06 -17.03
N HIS A 75 -5.67 15.77 -17.78
CA HIS A 75 -6.62 16.77 -18.27
C HIS A 75 -7.64 17.24 -17.20
N LEU A 76 -7.77 16.53 -16.08
CA LEU A 76 -8.69 16.91 -15.02
C LEU A 76 -8.12 18.10 -14.23
N ARG A 77 -8.97 18.82 -13.52
CA ARG A 77 -8.52 19.88 -12.59
C ARG A 77 -7.57 19.26 -11.55
N GLY A 78 -6.35 19.81 -11.44
CA GLY A 78 -5.28 19.21 -10.64
C GLY A 78 -4.82 17.85 -11.18
N GLY A 79 -4.94 17.63 -12.48
CA GLY A 79 -4.68 16.37 -13.17
C GLY A 79 -3.34 15.71 -12.83
N PRO A 80 -2.20 16.44 -12.89
CA PRO A 80 -0.91 15.88 -12.53
C PRO A 80 -0.86 15.31 -11.11
N ALA A 81 -1.48 15.98 -10.13
CA ALA A 81 -1.54 15.50 -8.75
C ALA A 81 -2.45 14.27 -8.60
N LYS A 82 -3.59 14.22 -9.31
CA LYS A 82 -4.44 13.02 -9.36
C LYS A 82 -3.75 11.85 -10.05
N ALA A 83 -3.00 12.14 -11.11
CA ALA A 83 -2.19 11.14 -11.80
C ALA A 83 -1.09 10.59 -10.88
N ALA A 84 -0.48 11.45 -10.05
CA ALA A 84 0.47 11.02 -9.03
C ALA A 84 -0.17 10.04 -8.03
N VAL A 85 -1.39 10.33 -7.54
CA VAL A 85 -2.11 9.41 -6.63
C VAL A 85 -2.29 8.02 -7.27
N VAL A 86 -2.76 7.98 -8.52
CA VAL A 86 -3.01 6.70 -9.20
C VAL A 86 -1.72 6.00 -9.58
N ALA A 87 -0.72 6.73 -10.08
CA ALA A 87 0.58 6.17 -10.42
C ALA A 87 1.30 5.59 -9.21
N SER A 88 1.32 6.33 -8.09
CA SER A 88 1.91 5.89 -6.83
C SER A 88 1.16 4.69 -6.25
N GLY A 89 -0.17 4.64 -6.40
CA GLY A 89 -0.97 3.47 -6.06
C GLY A 89 -0.59 2.23 -6.87
N LEU A 90 -0.45 2.37 -8.18
CA LEU A 90 -0.04 1.27 -9.08
C LEU A 90 1.40 0.81 -8.82
N THR A 91 2.31 1.75 -8.51
CA THR A 91 3.69 1.42 -8.14
C THR A 91 3.74 0.81 -6.74
N GLY A 92 2.89 1.29 -5.83
CA GLY A 92 2.73 0.75 -4.48
C GLY A 92 2.26 -0.70 -4.45
N LEU A 93 1.47 -1.13 -5.47
CA LEU A 93 1.14 -2.56 -5.66
C LEU A 93 2.38 -3.46 -5.73
N VAL A 94 3.55 -2.89 -5.90
CA VAL A 94 4.78 -3.60 -6.22
C VAL A 94 5.92 -3.28 -5.26
N SER A 95 6.10 -1.99 -4.86
CA SER A 95 7.27 -1.56 -4.09
C SER A 95 7.16 -1.87 -2.59
N GLY A 96 5.97 -1.83 -2.02
CA GLY A 96 5.71 -2.10 -0.60
C GLY A 96 6.41 -1.15 0.39
N SER A 97 7.09 -0.10 -0.09
CA SER A 97 7.83 0.88 0.73
C SER A 97 7.46 2.30 0.33
N SER A 98 7.02 3.11 1.30
CA SER A 98 6.69 4.54 1.11
C SER A 98 7.89 5.34 0.60
N ILE A 99 9.05 5.17 1.23
CA ILE A 99 10.28 5.91 0.88
C ILE A 99 10.74 5.57 -0.53
N ALA A 100 10.80 4.26 -0.87
CA ALA A 100 11.17 3.82 -2.22
C ALA A 100 10.18 4.35 -3.26
N ASN A 101 8.89 4.35 -2.95
CA ASN A 101 7.85 4.86 -3.84
C ASN A 101 7.99 6.38 -4.05
N VAL A 102 8.21 7.18 -2.99
CA VAL A 102 8.51 8.63 -3.11
C VAL A 102 9.71 8.88 -4.01
N VAL A 103 10.79 8.14 -3.85
CA VAL A 103 11.99 8.32 -4.66
C VAL A 103 11.74 7.95 -6.13
N THR A 104 11.01 6.87 -6.38
CA THR A 104 10.75 6.38 -7.74
C THR A 104 9.72 7.23 -8.47
N THR A 105 8.54 7.43 -7.88
CA THR A 105 7.44 8.17 -8.52
C THR A 105 7.61 9.68 -8.39
N GLY A 106 8.07 10.15 -7.23
CA GLY A 106 8.19 11.58 -6.93
C GLY A 106 9.18 12.32 -7.81
N THR A 107 10.25 11.66 -8.29
CA THR A 107 11.18 12.26 -9.26
C THR A 107 10.50 12.69 -10.56
N PHE A 108 9.37 12.07 -10.93
CA PHE A 108 8.58 12.41 -12.10
C PHE A 108 7.35 13.25 -11.74
N THR A 109 6.62 12.85 -10.71
CA THR A 109 5.32 13.44 -10.36
C THR A 109 5.45 14.81 -9.71
N ILE A 110 6.43 15.04 -8.84
CA ILE A 110 6.66 16.33 -8.18
C ILE A 110 6.99 17.44 -9.19
N PRO A 111 7.94 17.27 -10.13
CA PRO A 111 8.17 18.27 -11.17
C PRO A 111 6.94 18.57 -12.01
N LEU A 112 6.13 17.55 -12.36
CA LEU A 112 4.89 17.74 -13.11
C LEU A 112 3.83 18.52 -12.31
N MET A 113 3.70 18.28 -11.01
CA MET A 113 2.81 19.06 -10.15
C MET A 113 3.27 20.52 -10.03
N LYS A 114 4.57 20.77 -9.94
CA LYS A 114 5.14 22.13 -9.91
C LYS A 114 4.89 22.88 -11.21
N LYS A 115 4.96 22.23 -12.38
CA LYS A 115 4.61 22.84 -13.69
C LYS A 115 3.17 23.36 -13.75
N VAL A 116 2.24 22.74 -13.03
CA VAL A 116 0.84 23.22 -12.96
C VAL A 116 0.57 24.06 -11.71
N ALA A 117 1.59 24.73 -11.18
CA ALA A 117 1.54 25.71 -10.09
C ALA A 117 1.22 25.14 -8.69
N PHE A 118 1.47 23.88 -8.43
CA PHE A 118 1.61 23.42 -7.04
C PHE A 118 2.92 23.96 -6.45
N SER A 119 2.86 24.51 -5.24
CA SER A 119 4.09 24.90 -4.53
C SER A 119 4.88 23.66 -4.10
N PRO A 120 6.20 23.77 -3.84
CA PRO A 120 7.01 22.68 -3.31
C PRO A 120 6.41 22.04 -2.05
N GLU A 121 5.88 22.90 -1.14
CA GLU A 121 5.26 22.49 0.12
C GLU A 121 3.86 21.88 -0.05
N LYS A 122 3.37 21.74 -1.29
CA LYS A 122 2.12 21.03 -1.62
C LYS A 122 2.36 19.86 -2.54
N ALA A 123 3.27 19.98 -3.50
CA ALA A 123 3.61 18.90 -4.42
C ALA A 123 4.31 17.72 -3.69
N GLY A 124 5.28 18.02 -2.81
CA GLY A 124 5.93 17.02 -1.96
C GLY A 124 4.95 16.26 -1.09
N PRO A 125 4.11 16.93 -0.29
CA PRO A 125 3.09 16.28 0.55
C PRO A 125 2.08 15.42 -0.19
N VAL A 126 1.64 15.82 -1.39
CA VAL A 126 0.78 14.94 -2.21
C VAL A 126 1.48 13.62 -2.51
N GLU A 127 2.75 13.68 -2.90
CA GLU A 127 3.53 12.47 -3.20
C GLU A 127 3.77 11.63 -1.95
N VAL A 128 4.02 12.24 -0.79
CA VAL A 128 4.13 11.53 0.50
C VAL A 128 2.85 10.77 0.78
N ALA A 129 1.72 11.44 0.78
CA ALA A 129 0.41 10.83 1.06
C ALA A 129 0.04 9.72 0.05
N CYS A 130 0.46 9.85 -1.21
CA CYS A 130 0.26 8.80 -2.22
C CYS A 130 1.11 7.57 -1.91
N SER A 131 2.37 7.80 -1.56
CA SER A 131 3.37 6.74 -1.36
C SER A 131 3.16 5.98 -0.07
N THR A 132 2.75 6.65 1.00
CA THR A 132 2.36 6.01 2.27
C THR A 132 1.14 5.11 2.08
N ASN A 133 0.12 5.57 1.36
CA ASN A 133 -1.02 4.74 0.99
C ASN A 133 -0.68 3.55 0.08
N GLY A 134 0.40 3.63 -0.69
CA GLY A 134 0.88 2.52 -1.51
C GLY A 134 1.13 1.25 -0.71
N GLN A 135 1.56 1.38 0.56
CA GLN A 135 1.76 0.26 1.47
C GLN A 135 0.45 -0.43 1.89
N LEU A 136 -0.70 0.23 1.76
CA LEU A 136 -2.01 -0.34 2.07
C LEU A 136 -2.59 -1.14 0.91
N MET A 137 -2.09 -0.92 -0.32
CA MET A 137 -2.76 -1.42 -1.52
C MET A 137 -2.39 -2.89 -1.82
N PRO A 138 -3.38 -3.82 -1.77
CA PRO A 138 -3.16 -5.18 -2.22
C PRO A 138 -2.81 -5.24 -3.73
N PRO A 139 -2.08 -6.28 -4.21
CA PRO A 139 -1.80 -7.54 -3.51
C PRO A 139 -0.49 -7.59 -2.75
N VAL A 140 0.48 -6.67 -2.96
CA VAL A 140 1.78 -6.79 -2.31
C VAL A 140 1.76 -6.15 -0.94
N MET A 141 1.22 -4.92 -0.83
CA MET A 141 1.17 -4.18 0.43
C MET A 141 2.57 -3.89 1.00
N GLY A 142 2.66 -3.34 2.20
CA GLY A 142 3.93 -3.26 2.94
C GLY A 142 4.36 -4.60 3.51
N ALA A 143 5.65 -4.76 3.81
CA ALA A 143 6.22 -5.99 4.34
C ALA A 143 5.53 -6.50 5.63
N ALA A 144 4.92 -5.60 6.41
CA ALA A 144 4.14 -5.93 7.59
C ALA A 144 2.90 -6.81 7.29
N ALA A 145 2.31 -6.71 6.10
CA ALA A 145 1.15 -7.52 5.74
C ALA A 145 1.47 -9.04 5.69
N PHE A 146 2.70 -9.39 5.35
CA PHE A 146 3.14 -10.80 5.37
C PHE A 146 3.31 -11.31 6.80
N LEU A 147 3.69 -10.44 7.73
CA LEU A 147 3.77 -10.79 9.14
C LEU A 147 2.39 -11.04 9.76
N MET A 148 1.35 -10.39 9.25
CA MET A 148 -0.03 -10.63 9.71
C MET A 148 -0.47 -12.08 9.49
N VAL A 149 0.05 -12.75 8.46
CA VAL A 149 -0.24 -14.18 8.22
C VAL A 149 0.14 -15.03 9.43
N GLU A 150 1.32 -14.80 9.97
CA GLU A 150 1.85 -15.55 11.11
C GLU A 150 1.25 -15.06 12.45
N TYR A 151 1.11 -13.77 12.65
CA TYR A 151 0.65 -13.20 13.91
C TYR A 151 -0.87 -13.36 14.13
N VAL A 152 -1.64 -13.33 13.04
CA VAL A 152 -3.11 -13.51 13.10
C VAL A 152 -3.51 -14.97 12.85
N GLY A 153 -2.65 -15.76 12.18
CA GLY A 153 -2.92 -17.16 11.85
C GLY A 153 -3.94 -17.34 10.72
N ILE A 154 -3.98 -16.41 9.75
CA ILE A 154 -4.88 -16.47 8.59
C ILE A 154 -4.09 -16.53 7.28
N SER A 155 -4.75 -16.94 6.19
CA SER A 155 -4.11 -16.96 4.89
C SER A 155 -3.80 -15.55 4.38
N TYR A 156 -2.78 -15.41 3.53
CA TYR A 156 -2.45 -14.11 2.91
C TYR A 156 -3.60 -13.56 2.04
N VAL A 157 -4.37 -14.44 1.42
CA VAL A 157 -5.55 -14.06 0.64
C VAL A 157 -6.62 -13.43 1.52
N ASP A 158 -6.78 -13.92 2.76
CA ASP A 158 -7.70 -13.32 3.73
C ASP A 158 -7.19 -11.95 4.20
N VAL A 159 -5.87 -11.79 4.42
CA VAL A 159 -5.28 -10.48 4.71
C VAL A 159 -5.58 -9.49 3.58
N ILE A 160 -5.33 -9.88 2.31
CA ILE A 160 -5.68 -9.08 1.13
C ILE A 160 -7.15 -8.70 1.13
N LYS A 161 -8.05 -9.67 1.35
CA LYS A 161 -9.50 -9.46 1.36
C LYS A 161 -9.90 -8.41 2.41
N HIS A 162 -9.37 -8.52 3.62
CA HIS A 162 -9.70 -7.60 4.70
C HIS A 162 -9.08 -6.20 4.51
N ALA A 163 -7.91 -6.10 3.89
CA ALA A 163 -7.26 -4.82 3.63
C ALA A 163 -7.82 -4.08 2.39
N PHE A 164 -8.47 -4.79 1.45
CA PHE A 164 -8.84 -4.26 0.14
C PHE A 164 -9.79 -3.06 0.21
N LEU A 165 -10.91 -3.21 0.92
CA LEU A 165 -11.93 -2.15 0.95
C LEU A 165 -11.45 -0.88 1.67
N PRO A 166 -10.82 -0.93 2.84
CA PRO A 166 -10.23 0.25 3.48
C PRO A 166 -9.20 0.96 2.60
N ALA A 167 -8.35 0.21 1.88
CA ALA A 167 -7.37 0.79 0.97
C ALA A 167 -8.04 1.58 -0.16
N ILE A 168 -9.05 1.01 -0.83
CA ILE A 168 -9.79 1.68 -1.90
C ILE A 168 -10.47 2.96 -1.39
N ILE A 169 -11.12 2.91 -0.22
CA ILE A 169 -11.77 4.07 0.39
C ILE A 169 -10.73 5.18 0.67
N SER A 170 -9.55 4.81 1.19
CA SER A 170 -8.46 5.76 1.42
C SER A 170 -7.99 6.43 0.13
N TYR A 171 -7.83 5.68 -0.97
CA TYR A 171 -7.45 6.24 -2.27
C TYR A 171 -8.52 7.17 -2.86
N ILE A 172 -9.80 6.80 -2.78
CA ILE A 172 -10.92 7.65 -3.21
C ILE A 172 -10.88 8.98 -2.45
N ALA A 173 -10.70 8.94 -1.14
CA ALA A 173 -10.61 10.13 -0.30
C ALA A 173 -9.38 10.97 -0.66
N LEU A 174 -8.22 10.36 -0.94
CA LEU A 174 -7.00 11.08 -1.35
C LEU A 174 -7.17 11.78 -2.70
N VAL A 175 -7.72 11.12 -3.70
CA VAL A 175 -8.03 11.73 -5.01
C VAL A 175 -8.95 12.93 -4.81
N TYR A 176 -9.91 12.84 -3.89
CA TYR A 176 -10.83 13.94 -3.60
C TYR A 176 -10.13 15.09 -2.85
N ILE A 177 -9.28 14.82 -1.86
CA ILE A 177 -8.47 15.84 -1.17
C ILE A 177 -7.62 16.63 -2.17
N VAL A 178 -6.92 15.92 -3.04
CA VAL A 178 -6.11 16.54 -4.10
C VAL A 178 -6.97 17.35 -5.07
N HIS A 179 -8.20 16.91 -5.36
CA HIS A 179 -9.15 17.68 -6.15
C HIS A 179 -9.56 18.98 -5.45
N LEU A 180 -9.90 18.93 -4.17
CA LEU A 180 -10.26 20.10 -3.38
C LEU A 180 -9.10 21.09 -3.30
N GLU A 181 -7.88 20.59 -3.11
CA GLU A 181 -6.67 21.43 -3.10
C GLU A 181 -6.47 22.14 -4.43
N ALA A 182 -6.64 21.44 -5.56
CA ALA A 182 -6.60 22.03 -6.89
C ALA A 182 -7.73 23.07 -7.12
N CYS A 183 -8.90 22.87 -6.53
CA CYS A 183 -9.99 23.83 -6.56
C CYS A 183 -9.66 25.11 -5.77
N LYS A 184 -9.07 24.98 -4.56
CA LYS A 184 -8.62 26.10 -3.74
C LYS A 184 -7.60 26.98 -4.47
N LEU A 185 -6.69 26.34 -5.21
CA LEU A 185 -5.63 27.01 -5.97
C LEU A 185 -6.11 27.54 -7.32
N GLY A 186 -7.38 27.30 -7.70
CA GLY A 186 -7.91 27.72 -9.00
C GLY A 186 -7.25 27.04 -10.21
N LEU A 187 -6.60 25.88 -10.00
CA LEU A 187 -5.85 25.19 -11.04
C LEU A 187 -6.78 24.65 -12.12
N LYS A 188 -6.26 24.63 -13.35
CA LYS A 188 -6.90 24.01 -14.51
C LYS A 188 -6.22 22.67 -14.82
N GLY A 189 -6.87 21.81 -15.58
CA GLY A 189 -6.26 20.62 -16.17
C GLY A 189 -5.40 21.00 -17.38
N LEU A 190 -4.55 20.06 -17.82
CA LEU A 190 -3.83 20.20 -19.07
C LEU A 190 -4.77 20.04 -20.26
N GLU A 191 -4.43 20.65 -21.38
CA GLU A 191 -5.23 20.55 -22.61
C GLU A 191 -5.21 19.10 -23.14
N LYS A 192 -6.39 18.61 -23.54
CA LYS A 192 -6.50 17.32 -24.18
C LYS A 192 -6.01 17.38 -25.63
N PRO A 193 -5.15 16.47 -26.09
CA PRO A 193 -4.77 16.40 -27.50
C PRO A 193 -5.97 16.04 -28.39
N VAL A 194 -6.95 15.28 -27.86
CA VAL A 194 -8.17 14.92 -28.55
C VAL A 194 -9.37 15.20 -27.65
N VAL A 195 -10.26 16.08 -28.09
CA VAL A 195 -11.50 16.42 -27.38
C VAL A 195 -12.58 15.41 -27.79
N LYS A 196 -12.88 14.46 -26.90
CA LYS A 196 -14.03 13.55 -27.06
C LYS A 196 -15.29 14.19 -26.47
N THR A 197 -16.44 14.01 -27.11
CA THR A 197 -17.73 14.39 -26.51
C THR A 197 -17.98 13.61 -25.22
N PHE A 198 -18.78 14.17 -24.30
CA PHE A 198 -19.10 13.50 -23.03
C PHE A 198 -19.66 12.08 -23.27
N ARG A 199 -20.54 11.90 -24.26
CA ARG A 199 -21.09 10.61 -24.64
C ARG A 199 -20.03 9.61 -25.10
N GLN A 200 -19.08 10.05 -25.92
CA GLN A 200 -17.96 9.20 -26.37
C GLN A 200 -17.03 8.82 -25.22
N SER A 201 -16.79 9.76 -24.29
CA SER A 201 -15.98 9.51 -23.11
C SER A 201 -16.64 8.51 -22.16
N ALA A 202 -17.93 8.67 -21.90
CA ALA A 202 -18.73 7.76 -21.07
C ALA A 202 -18.80 6.34 -21.68
N ILE A 203 -19.08 6.24 -22.98
CA ILE A 203 -19.09 4.94 -23.69
C ILE A 203 -17.69 4.28 -23.62
N SER A 204 -16.63 5.05 -23.86
CA SER A 204 -15.26 4.51 -23.78
C SER A 204 -14.93 4.01 -22.37
N ALA A 205 -15.33 4.73 -21.32
CA ALA A 205 -15.12 4.31 -19.94
C ALA A 205 -15.90 3.02 -19.61
N VAL A 206 -17.17 2.95 -19.99
CA VAL A 206 -18.01 1.74 -19.80
C VAL A 206 -17.43 0.55 -20.55
N LEU A 207 -17.03 0.72 -21.81
CA LEU A 207 -16.43 -0.34 -22.61
C LEU A 207 -15.11 -0.83 -22.02
N THR A 208 -14.27 0.09 -21.52
CA THR A 208 -13.01 -0.26 -20.84
C THR A 208 -13.27 -1.06 -19.57
N PHE A 209 -14.23 -0.62 -18.75
CA PHE A 209 -14.60 -1.32 -17.52
C PHE A 209 -15.19 -2.71 -17.82
N LEU A 210 -16.08 -2.80 -18.80
CA LEU A 210 -16.66 -4.06 -19.26
C LEU A 210 -15.57 -5.01 -19.81
N PHE A 211 -14.63 -4.48 -20.58
CA PHE A 211 -13.49 -5.24 -21.09
C PHE A 211 -12.64 -5.83 -19.96
N ILE A 212 -12.34 -5.04 -18.91
CA ILE A 212 -11.59 -5.52 -17.74
C ILE A 212 -12.34 -6.65 -17.03
N ILE A 213 -13.66 -6.48 -16.81
CA ILE A 213 -14.49 -7.52 -16.18
C ILE A 213 -14.52 -8.79 -17.02
N ILE A 214 -14.76 -8.67 -18.33
CA ILE A 214 -14.80 -9.81 -19.25
C ILE A 214 -13.44 -10.52 -19.28
N MET A 215 -12.34 -9.78 -19.39
CA MET A 215 -11.00 -10.36 -19.40
C MET A 215 -10.65 -11.02 -18.07
N GLY A 216 -11.02 -10.41 -16.94
CA GLY A 216 -10.89 -11.03 -15.62
C GLY A 216 -11.71 -12.32 -15.50
N GLY A 217 -12.95 -12.29 -15.98
CA GLY A 217 -13.83 -13.47 -16.01
C GLY A 217 -13.30 -14.58 -16.90
N ILE A 218 -12.86 -14.25 -18.12
CA ILE A 218 -12.24 -15.23 -19.03
C ILE A 218 -10.98 -15.83 -18.42
N THR A 219 -10.14 -15.04 -17.79
CA THR A 219 -8.95 -15.52 -17.12
C THR A 219 -9.31 -16.45 -15.95
N TYR A 220 -10.23 -16.03 -15.08
CA TYR A 220 -10.64 -16.81 -13.92
C TYR A 220 -11.34 -18.12 -14.29
N TYR A 221 -12.41 -18.02 -15.09
CA TYR A 221 -13.20 -19.20 -15.48
C TYR A 221 -12.51 -20.04 -16.56
N GLY A 222 -11.84 -19.40 -17.52
CA GLY A 222 -11.16 -20.09 -18.61
C GLY A 222 -9.99 -20.95 -18.12
N LEU A 223 -9.13 -20.40 -17.28
CA LEU A 223 -8.04 -21.17 -16.68
C LEU A 223 -8.55 -22.23 -15.70
N GLY A 224 -9.63 -21.93 -14.93
CA GLY A 224 -10.30 -22.91 -14.09
C GLY A 224 -10.84 -24.10 -14.90
N TRP A 225 -11.46 -23.84 -16.05
CA TRP A 225 -11.95 -24.87 -16.97
C TRP A 225 -10.80 -25.70 -17.58
N ILE A 226 -9.71 -25.06 -17.99
CA ILE A 226 -8.49 -25.75 -18.46
C ILE A 226 -7.98 -26.70 -17.38
N LYS A 227 -7.99 -26.30 -16.11
CA LYS A 227 -7.56 -27.15 -14.99
C LYS A 227 -8.41 -28.41 -14.85
N VAL A 228 -9.72 -28.29 -15.02
CA VAL A 228 -10.64 -29.43 -14.95
C VAL A 228 -10.43 -30.39 -16.13
N VAL A 229 -10.25 -29.87 -17.34
CA VAL A 229 -10.14 -30.68 -18.57
C VAL A 229 -8.74 -31.28 -18.74
N ALA A 230 -7.68 -30.50 -18.51
CA ALA A 230 -6.31 -30.90 -18.79
C ALA A 230 -5.58 -31.59 -17.61
N GLY A 231 -6.12 -31.49 -16.39
CA GLY A 231 -5.53 -32.11 -15.20
C GLY A 231 -4.05 -31.74 -15.03
N LYS A 232 -3.16 -32.72 -15.02
CA LYS A 232 -1.70 -32.50 -14.86
C LYS A 232 -1.06 -31.72 -16.02
N ALA A 233 -1.66 -31.70 -17.23
CA ALA A 233 -1.16 -30.97 -18.38
C ALA A 233 -1.47 -29.45 -18.32
N THR A 234 -2.28 -29.01 -17.37
CA THR A 234 -2.66 -27.59 -17.20
C THR A 234 -1.47 -26.67 -17.15
N ILE A 235 -0.43 -27.04 -16.42
CA ILE A 235 0.76 -26.18 -16.23
C ILE A 235 1.45 -25.89 -17.55
N TYR A 236 1.59 -26.88 -18.42
CA TYR A 236 2.21 -26.73 -19.74
C TYR A 236 1.36 -25.85 -20.66
N ILE A 237 0.04 -26.06 -20.65
CA ILE A 237 -0.90 -25.26 -21.45
C ILE A 237 -0.86 -23.80 -20.99
N VAL A 238 -0.91 -23.55 -19.69
CA VAL A 238 -0.86 -22.18 -19.12
C VAL A 238 0.47 -21.51 -19.47
N CYS A 239 1.60 -22.23 -19.37
CA CYS A 239 2.90 -21.69 -19.79
C CYS A 239 2.90 -21.30 -21.27
N VAL A 240 2.41 -22.16 -22.16
CA VAL A 240 2.34 -21.85 -23.60
C VAL A 240 1.44 -20.64 -23.87
N LEU A 241 0.29 -20.57 -23.20
CA LEU A 241 -0.63 -19.42 -23.32
C LEU A 241 0.00 -18.11 -22.81
N LEU A 242 0.75 -18.16 -21.70
CA LEU A 242 1.46 -16.99 -21.14
C LEU A 242 2.56 -16.50 -22.09
N PHE A 243 3.36 -17.41 -22.65
CA PHE A 243 4.37 -17.03 -23.64
C PHE A 243 3.74 -16.45 -24.91
N ALA A 244 2.67 -17.07 -25.41
CA ALA A 244 1.94 -16.56 -26.57
C ALA A 244 1.34 -15.18 -26.28
N ALA A 245 0.71 -15.00 -25.12
CA ALA A 245 0.18 -13.70 -24.68
C ALA A 245 1.29 -12.64 -24.57
N TYR A 246 2.42 -12.98 -23.98
CA TYR A 246 3.56 -12.07 -23.89
C TYR A 246 4.05 -11.63 -25.28
N PHE A 247 4.30 -12.56 -26.21
CA PHE A 247 4.74 -12.22 -27.55
C PHE A 247 3.72 -11.37 -28.31
N LEU A 248 2.44 -11.69 -28.18
CA LEU A 248 1.37 -10.92 -28.83
C LEU A 248 1.27 -9.51 -28.24
N LEU A 249 1.28 -9.37 -26.92
CA LEU A 249 1.21 -8.06 -26.25
C LEU A 249 2.46 -7.21 -26.54
N LEU A 250 3.66 -7.81 -26.56
CA LEU A 250 4.88 -7.11 -26.91
C LEU A 250 4.88 -6.65 -28.37
N LYS A 251 4.44 -7.51 -29.31
CA LYS A 251 4.26 -7.14 -30.71
C LYS A 251 3.22 -6.02 -30.86
N PHE A 252 2.16 -6.06 -30.07
CA PHE A 252 1.13 -5.01 -30.05
C PHE A 252 1.70 -3.70 -29.50
N ALA A 253 2.50 -3.75 -28.43
CA ALA A 253 3.20 -2.60 -27.87
C ALA A 253 4.19 -1.96 -28.86
N CYS A 254 4.83 -2.77 -29.71
CA CYS A 254 5.76 -2.27 -30.72
C CYS A 254 5.10 -1.48 -31.87
N ARG A 255 3.76 -1.46 -31.97
CA ARG A 255 3.04 -0.65 -32.98
C ARG A 255 2.95 0.84 -32.61
N VAL A 256 3.23 1.18 -31.36
CA VAL A 256 3.23 2.56 -30.86
C VAL A 256 4.66 3.00 -30.51
N PRO A 257 4.93 4.33 -30.47
CA PRO A 257 6.24 4.83 -30.05
C PRO A 257 6.64 4.31 -28.67
N GLU A 258 7.93 4.20 -28.44
CA GLU A 258 8.45 3.81 -27.14
C GLU A 258 8.22 4.94 -26.12
N LEU A 259 7.94 4.57 -24.87
CA LEU A 259 7.77 5.54 -23.80
C LEU A 259 9.16 6.07 -23.43
N GLU A 260 9.46 7.30 -23.85
CA GLU A 260 10.72 7.95 -23.49
C GLU A 260 10.77 8.20 -21.98
N ILE A 261 11.95 8.02 -21.38
CA ILE A 261 12.20 8.32 -19.97
C ILE A 261 12.54 9.81 -19.86
N THR A 262 11.61 10.69 -20.22
CA THR A 262 11.79 12.13 -20.07
C THR A 262 10.96 12.65 -18.91
N THR A 263 11.56 13.49 -18.06
CA THR A 263 10.88 14.23 -16.99
C THR A 263 10.08 15.42 -17.55
N GLU A 264 10.29 15.78 -18.82
CA GLU A 264 9.64 16.89 -19.49
C GLU A 264 8.45 16.35 -20.30
N ILE A 265 7.26 16.42 -19.72
CA ILE A 265 5.99 16.16 -20.40
C ILE A 265 5.35 17.54 -20.64
N ASP A 266 5.57 18.11 -21.82
CA ASP A 266 4.97 19.40 -22.19
C ASP A 266 3.57 19.21 -22.77
N VAL A 267 3.30 18.07 -23.38
CA VAL A 267 2.01 17.74 -24.00
C VAL A 267 1.45 16.46 -23.36
N LEU A 268 0.16 16.48 -23.03
CA LEU A 268 -0.52 15.32 -22.46
C LEU A 268 -0.50 14.17 -23.48
N PRO A 269 0.07 12.99 -23.14
CA PRO A 269 0.08 11.85 -24.03
C PRO A 269 -1.33 11.28 -24.22
N GLU A 270 -1.60 10.67 -25.37
CA GLU A 270 -2.84 9.96 -25.61
C GLU A 270 -2.92 8.67 -24.80
N LEU A 271 -4.04 8.43 -24.09
CA LEU A 271 -4.22 7.28 -23.22
C LEU A 271 -4.13 5.94 -23.98
N GLY A 272 -4.72 5.85 -25.17
CA GLY A 272 -4.75 4.61 -25.96
C GLY A 272 -3.35 4.09 -26.29
N PRO A 273 -2.55 4.84 -27.04
CA PRO A 273 -1.17 4.46 -27.37
C PRO A 273 -0.28 4.23 -26.14
N THR A 274 -0.41 5.08 -25.11
CA THR A 274 0.38 4.96 -23.87
C THR A 274 0.07 3.67 -23.12
N ALA A 275 -1.22 3.33 -22.95
CA ALA A 275 -1.61 2.09 -22.31
C ALA A 275 -1.17 0.86 -23.13
N GLN A 276 -1.31 0.93 -24.46
CA GLN A 276 -0.89 -0.13 -25.37
C GLN A 276 0.60 -0.46 -25.26
N ALA A 277 1.42 0.55 -25.02
CA ALA A 277 2.89 0.42 -24.97
C ALA A 277 3.40 -0.52 -23.86
N GLY A 278 2.59 -0.80 -22.83
CA GLY A 278 3.07 -1.56 -21.66
C GLY A 278 2.10 -2.60 -21.10
N TYR A 279 1.06 -3.05 -21.81
CA TYR A 279 0.15 -4.09 -21.29
C TYR A 279 0.86 -5.37 -20.85
N TYR A 280 1.99 -5.72 -21.46
CA TYR A 280 2.76 -6.91 -21.10
C TYR A 280 3.37 -6.85 -19.69
N PHE A 281 3.53 -5.65 -19.09
CA PHE A 281 3.96 -5.48 -17.70
C PHE A 281 2.90 -5.95 -16.69
N LEU A 282 1.65 -6.09 -17.11
CA LEU A 282 0.59 -6.59 -16.24
C LEU A 282 0.62 -8.13 -16.11
N LEU A 283 1.26 -8.85 -17.06
CA LEU A 283 1.29 -10.32 -17.03
C LEU A 283 1.88 -10.91 -15.75
N PRO A 284 3.03 -10.44 -15.22
CA PRO A 284 3.56 -10.96 -13.96
C PRO A 284 2.62 -10.74 -12.78
N ILE A 285 1.86 -9.61 -12.77
CA ILE A 285 0.88 -9.33 -11.73
C ILE A 285 -0.31 -10.30 -11.86
N VAL A 286 -0.76 -10.58 -13.07
CA VAL A 286 -1.83 -11.56 -13.33
C VAL A 286 -1.39 -12.95 -12.86
N VAL A 287 -0.14 -13.37 -13.16
CA VAL A 287 0.40 -14.65 -12.68
C VAL A 287 0.47 -14.70 -11.16
N LEU A 288 0.96 -13.63 -10.53
CA LEU A 288 0.99 -13.52 -9.07
C LEU A 288 -0.42 -13.74 -8.46
N MET A 289 -1.41 -13.00 -8.98
CA MET A 289 -2.80 -13.11 -8.50
C MET A 289 -3.42 -14.48 -8.79
N TRP A 290 -3.13 -15.06 -9.96
CA TRP A 290 -3.57 -16.41 -10.29
C TRP A 290 -3.03 -17.44 -9.30
N CYS A 291 -1.72 -17.43 -9.06
CA CYS A 291 -1.07 -18.35 -8.13
C CYS A 291 -1.61 -18.21 -6.70
N LEU A 292 -1.86 -16.97 -6.24
CA LEU A 292 -2.37 -16.69 -4.90
C LEU A 292 -3.84 -17.09 -4.72
N VAL A 293 -4.70 -16.68 -5.66
CA VAL A 293 -6.17 -16.75 -5.48
C VAL A 293 -6.74 -18.06 -6.00
N VAL A 294 -6.29 -18.52 -7.17
CA VAL A 294 -6.86 -19.69 -7.85
C VAL A 294 -6.11 -20.96 -7.49
N GLU A 295 -4.79 -20.96 -7.58
CA GLU A 295 -3.97 -22.12 -7.21
C GLU A 295 -3.75 -22.22 -5.70
N ARG A 296 -4.04 -21.14 -4.96
CA ARG A 296 -3.86 -21.07 -3.49
C ARG A 296 -2.47 -21.48 -3.03
N LEU A 297 -1.46 -21.13 -3.82
CA LEU A 297 -0.07 -21.37 -3.46
C LEU A 297 0.35 -20.44 -2.30
N SER A 298 1.42 -20.79 -1.61
CA SER A 298 2.00 -19.89 -0.61
C SER A 298 2.41 -18.56 -1.25
N PRO A 299 2.38 -17.46 -0.49
CA PRO A 299 2.78 -16.14 -1.01
C PRO A 299 4.17 -16.16 -1.66
N ALA A 300 5.15 -16.80 -1.00
CA ALA A 300 6.51 -16.90 -1.52
C ALA A 300 6.58 -17.65 -2.86
N LEU A 301 5.87 -18.76 -2.99
CA LEU A 301 5.86 -19.56 -4.22
C LEU A 301 5.12 -18.83 -5.35
N SER A 302 4.06 -18.09 -5.03
CA SER A 302 3.34 -17.27 -5.99
C SER A 302 4.21 -16.14 -6.54
N ALA A 303 4.94 -15.44 -5.65
CA ALA A 303 5.89 -14.41 -6.02
C ALA A 303 7.08 -15.00 -6.81
N TYR A 304 7.53 -16.21 -6.48
CA TYR A 304 8.58 -16.90 -7.22
C TYR A 304 8.19 -17.11 -8.69
N TRP A 305 7.03 -17.67 -8.99
CA TRP A 305 6.59 -17.91 -10.36
C TRP A 305 6.37 -16.62 -11.15
N ALA A 306 5.80 -15.59 -10.49
CA ALA A 306 5.67 -14.27 -11.09
C ALA A 306 7.04 -13.65 -11.39
N THR A 307 8.03 -13.84 -10.51
CA THR A 307 9.42 -13.38 -10.68
C THR A 307 10.12 -14.11 -11.81
N VAL A 308 9.93 -15.42 -11.94
CA VAL A 308 10.50 -16.21 -13.06
C VAL A 308 9.99 -15.71 -14.41
N LEU A 309 8.67 -15.46 -14.53
CA LEU A 309 8.12 -14.85 -15.75
C LEU A 309 8.72 -13.48 -16.00
N LEU A 310 8.85 -12.67 -14.96
CA LEU A 310 9.38 -11.32 -15.05
C LEU A 310 10.85 -11.30 -15.46
N MET A 311 11.68 -12.21 -14.95
CA MET A 311 13.06 -12.39 -15.40
C MET A 311 13.14 -12.70 -16.90
N PHE A 312 12.24 -13.58 -17.38
CA PHE A 312 12.13 -13.86 -18.81
C PHE A 312 11.74 -12.61 -19.61
N ILE A 313 10.79 -11.81 -19.13
CA ILE A 313 10.38 -10.54 -19.76
C ILE A 313 11.55 -9.56 -19.81
N VAL A 314 12.26 -9.35 -18.70
CA VAL A 314 13.41 -8.42 -18.63
C VAL A 314 14.50 -8.81 -19.63
N LEU A 315 14.83 -10.09 -19.70
CA LEU A 315 15.85 -10.60 -20.61
C LEU A 315 15.47 -10.45 -22.08
N THR A 316 14.19 -10.67 -22.42
CA THR A 316 13.77 -10.84 -23.82
C THR A 316 13.08 -9.60 -24.40
N GLN A 317 12.57 -8.66 -23.58
CA GLN A 317 11.82 -7.52 -24.08
C GLN A 317 12.65 -6.62 -25.02
N ARG A 318 13.92 -6.33 -24.68
CA ARG A 318 14.78 -5.47 -25.50
C ARG A 318 15.11 -6.10 -26.85
N PRO A 319 15.68 -7.33 -26.96
CA PRO A 319 15.96 -7.94 -28.23
C PRO A 319 14.71 -8.19 -29.10
N LEU A 320 13.59 -8.58 -28.49
CA LEU A 320 12.34 -8.77 -29.23
C LEU A 320 11.76 -7.45 -29.74
N LYS A 321 11.85 -6.35 -28.99
CA LYS A 321 11.49 -5.01 -29.49
C LYS A 321 12.35 -4.61 -30.67
N GLY A 322 13.68 -4.87 -30.62
CA GLY A 322 14.59 -4.64 -31.72
C GLY A 322 14.17 -5.39 -32.97
N ILE A 323 13.82 -6.67 -32.84
CA ILE A 323 13.34 -7.51 -33.95
C ILE A 323 12.01 -6.97 -34.52
N PHE A 324 11.02 -6.71 -33.68
CA PHE A 324 9.69 -6.28 -34.13
C PHE A 324 9.68 -4.88 -34.74
N ARG A 325 10.52 -3.97 -34.24
CA ARG A 325 10.67 -2.60 -34.77
C ARG A 325 11.71 -2.49 -35.87
N LYS A 326 12.44 -3.57 -36.16
CA LYS A 326 13.57 -3.61 -37.12
C LYS A 326 14.67 -2.58 -36.75
N MET A 327 14.83 -2.31 -35.47
CA MET A 327 15.88 -1.42 -34.94
C MET A 327 17.11 -2.25 -34.57
N LYS A 328 18.29 -1.74 -34.87
CA LYS A 328 19.58 -2.35 -34.52
C LYS A 328 20.34 -1.38 -33.63
N GLY A 329 20.95 -1.88 -32.57
CA GLY A 329 21.76 -1.09 -31.63
C GLY A 329 22.02 -1.88 -30.35
N ASP A 330 22.99 -1.43 -29.57
CA ASP A 330 23.37 -2.10 -28.31
C ASP A 330 22.22 -2.11 -27.28
N ASP A 331 21.36 -1.11 -27.33
CA ASP A 331 20.18 -1.03 -26.44
C ASP A 331 19.14 -2.14 -26.67
N PHE A 332 19.13 -2.74 -27.89
CA PHE A 332 18.23 -3.85 -28.25
C PHE A 332 18.93 -5.21 -28.22
N SER A 333 20.06 -5.28 -27.51
CA SER A 333 20.84 -6.52 -27.38
C SER A 333 20.34 -7.35 -26.18
N PHE A 334 20.66 -8.64 -26.25
CA PHE A 334 20.43 -9.56 -25.12
C PHE A 334 21.27 -9.16 -23.89
N LYS A 335 22.45 -8.55 -24.14
CA LYS A 335 23.35 -8.03 -23.11
C LYS A 335 22.67 -6.91 -22.32
N ALA A 336 22.02 -5.96 -22.98
CA ALA A 336 21.28 -4.88 -22.32
C ALA A 336 20.15 -5.41 -21.43
N GLY A 337 19.41 -6.44 -21.88
CA GLY A 337 18.41 -7.13 -21.05
C GLY A 337 19.02 -7.84 -19.83
N PHE A 338 20.20 -8.44 -20.01
CA PHE A 338 20.92 -9.08 -18.91
C PHE A 338 21.44 -8.04 -17.89
N ASP A 339 21.95 -6.91 -18.36
CA ASP A 339 22.39 -5.81 -17.51
C ASP A 339 21.22 -5.24 -16.67
N ASP A 340 20.04 -5.11 -17.27
CA ASP A 340 18.82 -4.71 -16.54
C ASP A 340 18.40 -5.76 -15.51
N LEU A 341 18.53 -7.04 -15.84
CA LEU A 341 18.26 -8.12 -14.88
C LEU A 341 19.20 -8.04 -13.68
N ILE A 342 20.50 -7.88 -13.91
CA ILE A 342 21.49 -7.72 -12.82
C ILE A 342 21.21 -6.48 -11.98
N LYS A 343 20.87 -5.35 -12.61
CA LYS A 343 20.46 -4.13 -11.89
C LYS A 343 19.25 -4.41 -10.99
N GLY A 344 18.25 -5.11 -11.50
CA GLY A 344 17.06 -5.48 -10.71
C GLY A 344 17.41 -6.38 -9.51
N PHE A 345 18.27 -7.38 -9.69
CA PHE A 345 18.75 -8.23 -8.60
C PHE A 345 19.51 -7.45 -7.53
N VAL A 346 20.44 -6.58 -7.96
CA VAL A 346 21.23 -5.75 -7.04
C VAL A 346 20.32 -4.78 -6.28
N SER A 347 19.35 -4.16 -6.96
CA SER A 347 18.37 -3.27 -6.33
C SER A 347 17.51 -4.01 -5.31
N GLY A 348 16.96 -5.17 -5.69
CA GLY A 348 16.16 -6.01 -4.79
C GLY A 348 16.93 -6.44 -3.55
N ALA A 349 18.17 -6.89 -3.72
CA ALA A 349 19.04 -7.27 -2.61
C ALA A 349 19.34 -6.08 -1.68
N ARG A 350 19.62 -4.90 -2.23
CA ARG A 350 19.86 -3.67 -1.44
C ARG A 350 18.63 -3.23 -0.66
N ASN A 351 17.46 -3.26 -1.29
CA ASN A 351 16.20 -2.90 -0.63
C ASN A 351 15.90 -3.85 0.55
N MET A 352 16.34 -5.10 0.46
CA MET A 352 16.13 -6.09 1.53
C MET A 352 17.02 -5.86 2.76
N ILE A 353 18.18 -5.21 2.62
CA ILE A 353 19.10 -4.98 3.75
C ILE A 353 18.40 -4.25 4.91
N GLY A 354 17.72 -3.15 4.59
CA GLY A 354 17.02 -2.36 5.62
C GLY A 354 15.91 -3.16 6.30
N ILE A 355 15.16 -3.95 5.54
CA ILE A 355 14.06 -4.80 6.06
C ILE A 355 14.64 -5.91 6.95
N GLY A 356 15.71 -6.58 6.51
CA GLY A 356 16.35 -7.65 7.28
C GLY A 356 16.92 -7.16 8.62
N VAL A 357 17.60 -6.02 8.61
CA VAL A 357 18.12 -5.39 9.85
C VAL A 357 16.96 -4.98 10.77
N ALA A 358 15.93 -4.34 10.22
CA ALA A 358 14.78 -3.88 11.00
C ALA A 358 14.02 -5.05 11.66
N THR A 359 13.78 -6.15 10.93
CA THR A 359 13.09 -7.33 11.46
C THR A 359 13.93 -8.09 12.49
N SER A 360 15.24 -8.14 12.30
CA SER A 360 16.18 -8.71 13.29
C SER A 360 16.19 -7.91 14.59
N ALA A 361 16.28 -6.58 14.49
CA ALA A 361 16.24 -5.69 15.64
C ALA A 361 14.89 -5.76 16.38
N ALA A 362 13.79 -5.79 15.63
CA ALA A 362 12.45 -5.96 16.19
C ALA A 362 12.29 -7.31 16.91
N GLY A 363 12.95 -8.36 16.43
CA GLY A 363 13.01 -9.66 17.11
C GLY A 363 13.62 -9.56 18.51
N ILE A 364 14.64 -8.70 18.73
CA ILE A 364 15.20 -8.45 20.07
C ILE A 364 14.15 -7.77 20.97
N VAL A 365 13.36 -6.85 20.44
CA VAL A 365 12.28 -6.19 21.20
C VAL A 365 11.23 -7.21 21.60
N VAL A 366 10.76 -8.04 20.66
CA VAL A 366 9.79 -9.12 20.93
C VAL A 366 10.35 -10.08 21.97
N GLY A 367 11.61 -10.51 21.83
CA GLY A 367 12.27 -11.36 22.81
C GLY A 367 12.42 -10.71 24.19
N THR A 368 12.58 -9.37 24.26
CA THR A 368 12.55 -8.66 25.54
C THR A 368 11.16 -8.73 26.18
N VAL A 369 10.10 -8.51 25.39
CA VAL A 369 8.71 -8.57 25.86
C VAL A 369 8.38 -9.95 26.43
N THR A 370 8.72 -11.03 25.70
CA THR A 370 8.45 -12.40 26.14
C THR A 370 9.29 -12.81 27.35
N LEU A 371 10.58 -12.43 27.38
CA LEU A 371 11.50 -12.78 28.46
C LEU A 371 11.19 -12.08 29.79
N THR A 372 10.72 -10.83 29.74
CA THR A 372 10.47 -9.99 30.91
C THR A 372 9.01 -9.97 31.36
N GLY A 373 8.08 -10.39 30.49
CA GLY A 373 6.66 -10.33 30.74
C GLY A 373 6.06 -8.90 30.75
N ILE A 374 6.81 -7.90 30.24
CA ILE A 374 6.36 -6.49 30.25
C ILE A 374 5.04 -6.29 29.50
N GLY A 375 4.69 -7.18 28.56
CA GLY A 375 3.41 -7.12 27.86
C GLY A 375 2.21 -7.12 28.80
N LEU A 376 2.23 -7.92 29.88
CA LEU A 376 1.17 -7.97 30.89
C LEU A 376 1.10 -6.64 31.67
N VAL A 377 2.26 -6.11 32.06
CA VAL A 377 2.34 -4.82 32.74
C VAL A 377 1.80 -3.68 31.88
N MET A 378 2.09 -3.72 30.57
CA MET A 378 1.53 -2.75 29.62
C MET A 378 0.02 -2.83 29.53
N THR A 379 -0.58 -4.04 29.58
CA THR A 379 -2.03 -4.22 29.59
C THR A 379 -2.65 -3.54 30.81
N GLU A 380 -2.13 -3.85 32.01
CA GLU A 380 -2.59 -3.26 33.27
C GLU A 380 -2.43 -1.72 33.28
N PHE A 381 -1.31 -1.22 32.78
CA PHE A 381 -1.03 0.21 32.70
C PHE A 381 -1.98 0.95 31.75
N VAL A 382 -2.21 0.38 30.56
CA VAL A 382 -3.16 0.94 29.58
C VAL A 382 -4.59 0.88 30.11
N GLU A 383 -4.99 -0.20 30.77
CA GLU A 383 -6.29 -0.34 31.42
C GLU A 383 -6.47 0.72 32.51
N PHE A 384 -5.47 0.91 33.36
CA PHE A 384 -5.48 1.92 34.43
C PHE A 384 -5.64 3.35 33.88
N ILE A 385 -4.86 3.73 32.86
CA ILE A 385 -4.93 5.09 32.28
C ILE A 385 -6.23 5.31 31.50
N SER A 386 -6.69 4.29 30.80
CA SER A 386 -7.91 4.38 29.97
C SER A 386 -9.19 4.23 30.79
N GLY A 387 -9.08 3.79 32.05
CA GLY A 387 -10.24 3.41 32.87
C GLY A 387 -11.09 2.31 32.22
N GLY A 388 -10.46 1.46 31.39
CA GLY A 388 -11.13 0.41 30.62
C GLY A 388 -11.92 0.90 29.39
N ASN A 389 -11.86 2.19 29.06
CA ASN A 389 -12.59 2.74 27.90
C ASN A 389 -11.87 2.38 26.59
N LEU A 390 -12.54 1.60 25.74
CA LEU A 390 -11.97 1.10 24.47
C LEU A 390 -11.52 2.24 23.53
N ILE A 391 -12.25 3.35 23.45
CA ILE A 391 -11.87 4.48 22.58
C ILE A 391 -10.55 5.10 23.06
N LEU A 392 -10.38 5.24 24.37
CA LEU A 392 -9.13 5.75 24.94
C LEU A 392 -7.97 4.77 24.71
N ILE A 393 -8.20 3.47 24.82
CA ILE A 393 -7.22 2.42 24.53
C ILE A 393 -6.74 2.54 23.07
N LEU A 394 -7.67 2.64 22.14
CA LEU A 394 -7.36 2.79 20.72
C LEU A 394 -6.61 4.10 20.45
N LEU A 395 -6.98 5.19 21.10
CA LEU A 395 -6.30 6.48 20.99
C LEU A 395 -4.86 6.39 21.52
N PHE A 396 -4.65 5.78 22.69
CA PHE A 396 -3.31 5.55 23.23
C PHE A 396 -2.48 4.65 22.31
N THR A 397 -3.07 3.59 21.76
CA THR A 397 -2.38 2.73 20.79
C THR A 397 -1.97 3.50 19.55
N ALA A 398 -2.85 4.36 19.03
CA ALA A 398 -2.56 5.22 17.87
C ALA A 398 -1.38 6.16 18.17
N VAL A 399 -1.40 6.85 19.31
CA VAL A 399 -0.33 7.76 19.73
C VAL A 399 0.98 6.99 19.94
N ILE A 400 0.94 5.84 20.63
CA ILE A 400 2.14 5.01 20.86
C ILE A 400 2.71 4.53 19.51
N SER A 401 1.88 4.06 18.59
CA SER A 401 2.32 3.61 17.26
C SER A 401 2.95 4.76 16.46
N LEU A 402 2.38 5.98 16.52
CA LEU A 402 2.98 7.15 15.88
C LEU A 402 4.34 7.51 16.52
N LEU A 403 4.43 7.51 17.85
CA LEU A 403 5.68 7.82 18.57
C LEU A 403 6.78 6.77 18.31
N LEU A 404 6.43 5.49 18.34
CA LEU A 404 7.36 4.41 18.03
C LEU A 404 7.83 4.46 16.58
N GLY A 405 6.95 4.84 15.67
CA GLY A 405 7.26 4.94 14.24
C GLY A 405 8.12 6.14 13.85
N MET A 406 8.30 7.11 14.75
CA MET A 406 9.21 8.21 14.50
C MET A 406 10.66 7.69 14.45
N GLY A 407 11.14 7.44 13.24
CA GLY A 407 12.51 6.94 13.01
C GLY A 407 12.66 5.43 12.91
N LEU A 408 11.57 4.66 13.01
CA LEU A 408 11.57 3.23 12.70
C LEU A 408 10.94 2.99 11.32
N PRO A 409 11.46 2.04 10.52
CA PRO A 409 10.74 1.59 9.33
C PRO A 409 9.37 1.01 9.69
N THR A 410 8.38 1.19 8.81
CA THR A 410 6.98 0.75 9.02
C THR A 410 6.87 -0.70 9.53
N THR A 411 7.67 -1.61 8.98
CA THR A 411 7.66 -3.03 9.37
C THR A 411 8.09 -3.23 10.83
N ALA A 412 9.16 -2.55 11.27
CA ALA A 412 9.63 -2.64 12.65
C ALA A 412 8.63 -2.02 13.62
N ASN A 413 8.07 -0.87 13.27
CA ASN A 413 7.01 -0.22 14.05
C ASN A 413 5.79 -1.13 14.21
N TYR A 414 5.34 -1.76 13.12
CA TYR A 414 4.24 -2.73 13.17
C TYR A 414 4.54 -3.91 14.10
N ILE A 415 5.74 -4.51 14.02
CA ILE A 415 6.11 -5.65 14.87
C ILE A 415 6.03 -5.27 16.35
N VAL A 416 6.70 -4.17 16.71
CA VAL A 416 6.73 -3.70 18.10
C VAL A 416 5.34 -3.30 18.59
N GLY A 417 4.63 -2.49 17.80
CA GLY A 417 3.29 -2.01 18.13
C GLY A 417 2.28 -3.13 18.26
N SER A 418 2.26 -4.10 17.34
CA SER A 418 1.32 -5.22 17.40
C SER A 418 1.63 -6.16 18.55
N THR A 419 2.90 -6.47 18.82
CA THR A 419 3.29 -7.34 19.94
C THR A 419 2.88 -6.76 21.29
N LEU A 420 2.95 -5.43 21.46
CA LEU A 420 2.60 -4.77 22.71
C LEU A 420 1.11 -4.50 22.83
N MET A 421 0.46 -4.03 21.77
CA MET A 421 -0.89 -3.47 21.84
C MET A 421 -1.99 -4.42 21.35
N ALA A 422 -1.71 -5.39 20.49
CA ALA A 422 -2.75 -6.27 20.00
C ALA A 422 -3.42 -7.10 21.10
N PRO A 423 -2.68 -7.74 22.02
CA PRO A 423 -3.30 -8.44 23.14
C PRO A 423 -4.18 -7.53 24.01
N VAL A 424 -3.70 -6.31 24.29
CA VAL A 424 -4.41 -5.31 25.10
C VAL A 424 -5.76 -4.95 24.48
N ILE A 425 -5.78 -4.64 23.18
CA ILE A 425 -7.02 -4.22 22.49
C ILE A 425 -8.04 -5.38 22.44
N VAL A 426 -7.57 -6.60 22.19
CA VAL A 426 -8.46 -7.77 22.12
C VAL A 426 -9.08 -8.06 23.49
N GLU A 427 -8.27 -8.09 24.54
CA GLU A 427 -8.71 -8.39 25.91
C GLU A 427 -9.67 -7.33 26.44
N LEU A 428 -9.28 -6.05 26.39
CA LEU A 428 -10.10 -4.95 26.87
C LEU A 428 -11.32 -4.69 25.97
N GLY A 429 -11.23 -5.00 24.67
CA GLY A 429 -12.38 -5.02 23.77
C GLY A 429 -13.44 -6.03 24.23
N ALA A 430 -13.02 -7.25 24.54
CA ALA A 430 -13.92 -8.30 25.05
C ALA A 430 -14.56 -7.90 26.40
N GLN A 431 -13.81 -7.27 27.30
CA GLN A 431 -14.34 -6.76 28.57
C GLN A 431 -15.40 -5.67 28.36
N ASN A 432 -15.28 -4.87 27.29
CA ASN A 432 -16.26 -3.84 26.90
C ASN A 432 -17.42 -4.39 26.03
N GLY A 433 -17.53 -5.71 25.89
CA GLY A 433 -18.58 -6.37 25.10
C GLY A 433 -18.39 -6.29 23.58
N LEU A 434 -17.23 -5.86 23.10
CA LEU A 434 -16.89 -5.80 21.68
C LEU A 434 -15.88 -6.90 21.32
N ILE A 435 -16.32 -7.87 20.54
CA ILE A 435 -15.42 -8.89 19.99
C ILE A 435 -14.68 -8.29 18.79
N VAL A 436 -13.47 -7.78 19.04
CA VAL A 436 -12.63 -7.21 17.99
C VAL A 436 -11.86 -8.32 17.29
N PRO A 437 -12.04 -8.53 15.98
CA PRO A 437 -11.23 -9.50 15.23
C PRO A 437 -9.74 -9.15 15.29
N LEU A 438 -8.89 -10.13 15.51
CA LEU A 438 -7.45 -9.90 15.64
C LEU A 438 -6.87 -9.22 14.39
N ILE A 439 -7.34 -9.57 13.19
CA ILE A 439 -6.92 -8.91 11.94
C ILE A 439 -7.25 -7.40 11.95
N ALA A 440 -8.39 -6.98 12.53
CA ALA A 440 -8.74 -5.57 12.64
C ALA A 440 -7.73 -4.81 13.51
N VAL A 441 -7.30 -5.41 14.62
CA VAL A 441 -6.30 -4.83 15.51
C VAL A 441 -4.95 -4.72 14.82
N HIS A 442 -4.52 -5.76 14.10
CA HIS A 442 -3.26 -5.75 13.37
C HIS A 442 -3.27 -4.71 12.23
N LEU A 443 -4.38 -4.59 11.49
CA LEU A 443 -4.55 -3.53 10.50
C LEU A 443 -4.55 -2.14 11.17
N PHE A 444 -5.17 -1.99 12.34
CA PHE A 444 -5.16 -0.72 13.10
C PHE A 444 -3.72 -0.27 13.41
N VAL A 445 -2.92 -1.14 14.00
CA VAL A 445 -1.51 -0.85 14.30
C VAL A 445 -0.71 -0.57 13.04
N PHE A 446 -0.98 -1.31 11.96
CA PHE A 446 -0.30 -1.13 10.67
C PHE A 446 -0.59 0.24 10.05
N TYR A 447 -1.83 0.70 10.08
CA TYR A 447 -2.23 2.02 9.57
C TYR A 447 -1.51 3.15 10.30
N PHE A 448 -1.42 3.09 11.63
CA PHE A 448 -0.68 4.08 12.41
C PHE A 448 0.83 3.94 12.25
N GLY A 449 1.32 2.74 12.01
CA GLY A 449 2.70 2.49 11.65
C GLY A 449 3.11 3.16 10.34
N ILE A 450 2.23 3.14 9.34
CA ILE A 450 2.44 3.80 8.04
C ILE A 450 2.39 5.32 8.19
N LEU A 451 1.42 5.85 8.95
CA LEU A 451 1.28 7.30 9.18
C LEU A 451 2.50 7.93 9.84
N ALA A 452 3.29 7.17 10.57
CA ALA A 452 4.53 7.67 11.16
C ALA A 452 5.58 8.10 10.12
N ASP A 453 5.53 7.56 8.90
CA ASP A 453 6.46 7.90 7.80
C ASP A 453 6.31 9.35 7.30
N ASP A 454 5.18 9.99 7.52
CA ASP A 454 4.91 11.39 7.16
C ASP A 454 4.68 12.32 8.37
N THR A 455 4.69 11.73 9.59
CA THR A 455 4.44 12.51 10.82
C THR A 455 5.71 13.25 11.28
N PRO A 456 5.65 14.58 11.45
CA PRO A 456 6.75 15.34 12.04
C PRO A 456 7.04 14.91 13.50
N PRO A 457 8.30 15.01 13.97
CA PRO A 457 9.46 15.70 13.34
C PRO A 457 10.34 14.82 12.44
N VAL A 458 10.10 13.51 12.29
CA VAL A 458 11.05 12.56 11.68
C VAL A 458 10.45 11.80 10.48
N GLY A 459 9.36 12.25 9.89
CA GLY A 459 8.72 11.58 8.76
C GLY A 459 9.68 11.30 7.58
N LEU A 460 10.17 10.05 7.45
CA LEU A 460 11.21 9.69 6.48
C LEU A 460 10.77 9.90 5.03
N ALA A 461 9.51 9.59 4.72
CA ALA A 461 8.94 9.83 3.40
C ALA A 461 8.80 11.33 3.10
N ALA A 462 8.46 12.14 4.11
CA ALA A 462 8.37 13.59 3.98
C ALA A 462 9.74 14.22 3.71
N PHE A 463 10.80 13.75 4.36
CA PHE A 463 12.17 14.20 4.09
C PHE A 463 12.62 13.85 2.67
N ALA A 464 12.32 12.65 2.20
CA ALA A 464 12.63 12.24 0.83
C ALA A 464 11.90 13.12 -0.21
N ALA A 465 10.61 13.37 -0.01
CA ALA A 465 9.82 14.22 -0.89
C ALA A 465 10.26 15.69 -0.86
N ALA A 466 10.65 16.21 0.30
CA ALA A 466 11.20 17.55 0.45
C ALA A 466 12.51 17.70 -0.31
N GLY A 467 13.38 16.70 -0.29
CA GLY A 467 14.62 16.67 -1.07
C GLY A 467 14.39 16.77 -2.58
N ILE A 468 13.31 16.16 -3.09
CA ILE A 468 12.94 16.21 -4.51
C ILE A 468 12.21 17.52 -4.84
N SER A 469 11.28 17.95 -3.99
CA SER A 469 10.46 19.14 -4.24
C SER A 469 11.22 20.45 -4.04
N GLY A 470 12.25 20.44 -3.22
CA GLY A 470 12.96 21.64 -2.74
C GLY A 470 12.19 22.41 -1.68
N GLY A 471 11.20 21.76 -1.03
CA GLY A 471 10.43 22.34 0.07
C GLY A 471 11.07 22.11 1.43
N ASP A 472 10.52 22.77 2.47
CA ASP A 472 10.92 22.52 3.86
C ASP A 472 10.43 21.13 4.33
N PRO A 473 11.29 20.27 4.88
CA PRO A 473 10.91 18.91 5.29
C PRO A 473 9.80 18.87 6.35
N ILE A 474 9.86 19.77 7.33
CA ILE A 474 8.88 19.78 8.43
C ILE A 474 7.52 20.27 7.91
N ARG A 475 7.50 21.32 7.08
CA ARG A 475 6.26 21.79 6.44
C ARG A 475 5.69 20.73 5.50
N THR A 476 6.55 20.03 4.76
CA THR A 476 6.17 18.90 3.92
C THR A 476 5.51 17.79 4.74
N GLY A 477 6.08 17.43 5.90
CA GLY A 477 5.49 16.45 6.81
C GLY A 477 4.17 16.91 7.42
N ILE A 478 4.07 18.15 7.93
CA ILE A 478 2.81 18.69 8.47
C ILE A 478 1.70 18.66 7.43
N GLN A 479 2.00 19.11 6.21
CA GLN A 479 1.01 19.12 5.13
C GLN A 479 0.68 17.70 4.65
N GLY A 480 1.67 16.77 4.61
CA GLY A 480 1.47 15.35 4.32
C GLY A 480 0.54 14.70 5.32
N PHE A 481 0.82 14.87 6.60
CA PHE A 481 -0.05 14.39 7.68
C PHE A 481 -1.47 14.98 7.59
N THR A 482 -1.62 16.26 7.22
CA THR A 482 -2.94 16.87 6.99
C THR A 482 -3.71 16.19 5.86
N TYR A 483 -3.02 15.74 4.80
CA TYR A 483 -3.65 14.95 3.74
C TYR A 483 -3.92 13.51 4.18
N ASP A 484 -3.09 12.95 5.06
CA ASP A 484 -3.19 11.58 5.54
C ASP A 484 -4.02 11.38 6.80
N ILE A 485 -4.55 12.45 7.40
CA ILE A 485 -5.42 12.35 8.59
C ILE A 485 -6.66 11.46 8.33
N ARG A 486 -7.12 11.34 7.07
CA ARG A 486 -8.17 10.41 6.67
C ARG A 486 -7.77 8.96 6.93
N THR A 487 -6.51 8.63 6.74
CA THR A 487 -5.94 7.30 6.98
C THR A 487 -5.89 6.99 8.48
N ALA A 488 -5.83 8.01 9.35
CA ALA A 488 -5.94 7.84 10.80
C ALA A 488 -7.37 7.51 11.26
N VAL A 489 -8.39 7.97 10.54
CA VAL A 489 -9.80 7.75 10.92
C VAL A 489 -10.28 6.35 10.52
N LEU A 490 -9.84 5.84 9.37
CA LEU A 490 -10.25 4.52 8.88
C LEU A 490 -10.07 3.37 9.88
N PRO A 491 -8.95 3.27 10.62
CA PRO A 491 -8.76 2.23 11.64
C PRO A 491 -9.83 2.24 12.73
N PHE A 492 -10.22 3.40 13.20
CA PHE A 492 -11.33 3.50 14.16
C PHE A 492 -12.64 3.02 13.53
N MET A 493 -12.91 3.38 12.27
CA MET A 493 -14.12 2.93 11.59
C MET A 493 -14.20 1.40 11.50
N PHE A 494 -13.16 0.72 11.09
CA PHE A 494 -13.22 -0.73 10.90
C PHE A 494 -13.09 -1.54 12.20
N ILE A 495 -12.56 -0.97 13.28
CA ILE A 495 -12.62 -1.61 14.62
C ILE A 495 -14.08 -1.70 15.09
N PHE A 496 -14.83 -0.61 14.94
CA PHE A 496 -16.24 -0.57 15.37
C PHE A 496 -17.19 -1.14 14.31
N ASN A 497 -16.80 -1.16 13.04
CA ASN A 497 -17.58 -1.74 11.96
C ASN A 497 -16.72 -2.69 11.11
N THR A 498 -16.68 -3.94 11.53
CA THR A 498 -15.88 -5.00 10.87
C THR A 498 -16.35 -5.34 9.45
N GLN A 499 -17.54 -4.87 9.04
CA GLN A 499 -18.04 -5.04 7.67
C GLN A 499 -17.19 -4.27 6.65
N LEU A 500 -16.48 -3.21 7.07
CA LEU A 500 -15.48 -2.55 6.24
C LEU A 500 -14.28 -3.46 5.92
N LEU A 501 -14.04 -4.48 6.74
CA LEU A 501 -13.06 -5.54 6.48
C LEU A 501 -13.68 -6.76 5.78
N ILE A 502 -14.91 -6.62 5.27
CA ILE A 502 -15.67 -7.73 4.65
C ILE A 502 -15.88 -8.89 5.64
N ILE A 503 -16.07 -8.59 6.93
CA ILE A 503 -16.36 -9.56 7.99
C ILE A 503 -17.82 -9.38 8.41
N GLY A 504 -18.57 -10.49 8.51
CA GLY A 504 -19.96 -10.47 8.99
C GLY A 504 -20.98 -9.87 8.02
N ILE A 505 -20.70 -9.89 6.70
CA ILE A 505 -21.63 -9.41 5.68
C ILE A 505 -22.67 -10.49 5.39
N ALA A 506 -23.96 -10.16 5.58
CA ALA A 506 -25.07 -11.07 5.36
C ALA A 506 -25.51 -11.13 3.87
N ASN A 507 -25.45 -10.01 3.16
CA ASN A 507 -25.93 -9.93 1.77
C ASN A 507 -25.27 -8.78 0.97
N TRP A 508 -25.46 -8.82 -0.36
CA TRP A 508 -24.91 -7.80 -1.28
C TRP A 508 -25.40 -6.38 -1.01
N PHE A 509 -26.66 -6.22 -0.62
CA PHE A 509 -27.23 -4.90 -0.35
C PHE A 509 -26.55 -4.24 0.85
N GLN A 510 -26.27 -5.03 1.90
CA GLN A 510 -25.54 -4.57 3.08
C GLN A 510 -24.12 -4.14 2.71
N LEU A 511 -23.40 -4.93 1.90
CA LEU A 511 -22.07 -4.55 1.43
C LEU A 511 -22.10 -3.23 0.66
N VAL A 512 -23.02 -3.06 -0.28
CA VAL A 512 -23.17 -1.83 -1.07
C VAL A 512 -23.51 -0.64 -0.17
N ALA A 513 -24.41 -0.81 0.79
CA ALA A 513 -24.79 0.24 1.73
C ALA A 513 -23.59 0.67 2.60
N VAL A 514 -22.81 -0.29 3.12
CA VAL A 514 -21.61 -0.02 3.93
C VAL A 514 -20.56 0.72 3.11
N ILE A 515 -20.29 0.28 1.88
CA ILE A 515 -19.33 0.93 0.97
C ILE A 515 -19.79 2.37 0.69
N PHE A 516 -21.05 2.56 0.33
CA PHE A 516 -21.60 3.86 -0.01
C PHE A 516 -21.52 4.82 1.20
N ALA A 517 -21.97 4.39 2.37
CA ALA A 517 -21.94 5.19 3.57
C ALA A 517 -20.50 5.55 3.99
N ALA A 518 -19.56 4.58 3.92
CA ALA A 518 -18.16 4.82 4.24
C ALA A 518 -17.51 5.81 3.26
N VAL A 519 -17.77 5.68 1.96
CA VAL A 519 -17.25 6.63 0.96
C VAL A 519 -17.81 8.02 1.19
N VAL A 520 -19.12 8.17 1.38
CA VAL A 520 -19.76 9.47 1.64
C VAL A 520 -19.21 10.10 2.92
N ALA A 521 -19.07 9.32 3.99
CA ALA A 521 -18.51 9.77 5.27
C ALA A 521 -17.06 10.26 5.10
N MET A 522 -16.23 9.52 4.37
CA MET A 522 -14.84 9.91 4.10
C MET A 522 -14.72 11.14 3.19
N LEU A 523 -15.60 11.29 2.21
CA LEU A 523 -15.64 12.50 1.38
C LEU A 523 -16.09 13.73 2.19
N ALA A 524 -17.09 13.60 3.06
CA ALA A 524 -17.52 14.66 3.98
C ALA A 524 -16.38 15.03 4.95
N PHE A 525 -15.70 14.03 5.51
CA PHE A 525 -14.54 14.24 6.38
C PHE A 525 -13.40 14.96 5.64
N ALA A 526 -13.08 14.54 4.42
CA ALA A 526 -12.07 15.18 3.58
C ALA A 526 -12.43 16.64 3.28
N ALA A 527 -13.68 16.94 2.94
CA ALA A 527 -14.14 18.32 2.71
C ALA A 527 -14.06 19.18 3.98
N GLY A 528 -14.45 18.61 5.12
CA GLY A 528 -14.35 19.26 6.43
C GLY A 528 -12.90 19.58 6.80
N THR A 529 -11.99 18.59 6.75
CA THR A 529 -10.57 18.79 7.10
C THR A 529 -9.84 19.74 6.14
N GLN A 530 -10.23 19.75 4.86
CA GLN A 530 -9.70 20.68 3.88
C GLN A 530 -10.31 22.09 3.97
N GLY A 531 -11.40 22.29 4.73
CA GLY A 531 -12.09 23.56 4.83
C GLY A 531 -12.60 24.09 3.48
N TYR A 532 -12.97 23.18 2.58
CA TYR A 532 -13.44 23.48 1.22
C TYR A 532 -14.36 22.35 0.72
N PHE A 533 -15.51 22.72 0.19
CA PHE A 533 -16.43 21.79 -0.45
C PHE A 533 -16.72 22.22 -1.89
N LEU A 534 -17.64 23.14 -2.11
CA LEU A 534 -17.86 23.82 -3.41
C LEU A 534 -17.17 25.18 -3.45
N THR A 535 -17.06 25.80 -2.30
CA THR A 535 -16.39 27.07 -2.03
C THR A 535 -15.57 26.94 -0.74
N LYS A 536 -14.83 27.99 -0.34
CA LYS A 536 -14.15 28.00 0.95
C LYS A 536 -15.20 27.93 2.08
N SER A 537 -15.10 26.87 2.88
CA SER A 537 -16.06 26.60 3.97
C SER A 537 -15.86 27.59 5.12
N ARG A 538 -16.98 28.02 5.72
CA ARG A 538 -16.98 28.74 7.00
C ARG A 538 -16.75 27.73 8.14
N ILE A 539 -16.34 28.22 9.30
CA ILE A 539 -16.05 27.36 10.47
C ILE A 539 -17.25 26.47 10.83
N TRP A 540 -18.48 27.01 10.82
CA TRP A 540 -19.68 26.23 11.12
C TRP A 540 -20.01 25.18 10.04
N GLU A 541 -19.73 25.46 8.77
CA GLU A 541 -19.90 24.50 7.66
C GLU A 541 -18.89 23.36 7.78
N THR A 542 -17.64 23.69 8.15
CA THR A 542 -16.61 22.70 8.49
C THR A 542 -17.05 21.80 9.64
N ALA A 543 -17.56 22.39 10.72
CA ALA A 543 -18.08 21.66 11.86
C ALA A 543 -19.28 20.78 11.46
N ALA A 544 -20.20 21.27 10.64
CA ALA A 544 -21.32 20.51 10.13
C ALA A 544 -20.87 19.31 9.25
N LEU A 545 -19.91 19.51 8.35
CA LEU A 545 -19.35 18.43 7.52
C LEU A 545 -18.67 17.35 8.38
N LEU A 546 -17.91 17.73 9.40
CA LEU A 546 -17.29 16.79 10.33
C LEU A 546 -18.34 16.07 11.18
N LEU A 547 -19.40 16.76 11.59
CA LEU A 547 -20.52 16.14 12.32
C LEU A 547 -21.26 15.12 11.42
N VAL A 548 -21.53 15.46 10.16
CA VAL A 548 -22.13 14.52 9.18
C VAL A 548 -21.22 13.31 8.96
N ALA A 549 -19.92 13.52 8.80
CA ALA A 549 -18.97 12.41 8.69
C ALA A 549 -19.02 11.51 9.93
N PHE A 550 -18.98 12.10 11.11
CA PHE A 550 -19.02 11.37 12.39
C PHE A 550 -20.34 10.61 12.59
N THR A 551 -21.49 11.22 12.29
CA THR A 551 -22.79 10.55 12.38
C THR A 551 -22.93 9.39 11.38
N LEU A 552 -22.38 9.53 10.17
CA LEU A 552 -22.32 8.42 9.21
C LEU A 552 -21.39 7.31 9.70
N PHE A 553 -20.26 7.63 10.33
CA PHE A 553 -19.39 6.62 10.94
C PHE A 553 -20.10 5.86 12.05
N LEU A 554 -20.87 6.56 12.91
CA LEU A 554 -21.69 5.92 13.95
C LEU A 554 -22.85 5.11 13.35
N SER A 555 -23.51 5.61 12.31
CA SER A 555 -24.59 4.89 11.62
C SER A 555 -24.11 3.56 11.02
N LEU A 556 -22.88 3.50 10.55
CA LEU A 556 -22.27 2.24 10.09
C LEU A 556 -22.20 1.19 11.20
N ILE A 557 -22.05 1.61 12.48
CA ILE A 557 -22.04 0.71 13.62
C ILE A 557 -23.42 0.07 13.81
N HIS A 558 -24.50 0.85 13.66
CA HIS A 558 -25.88 0.36 13.83
C HIS A 558 -26.38 -0.50 12.66
N ILE A 559 -25.88 -0.29 11.44
CA ILE A 559 -26.20 -1.17 10.28
C ILE A 559 -25.66 -2.59 10.50
N SER A 560 -24.67 -2.75 11.37
CA SER A 560 -24.02 -4.03 11.67
C SER A 560 -24.71 -4.85 12.77
N GLU A 561 -25.54 -4.24 13.61
CA GLU A 561 -26.29 -5.00 14.61
C GLU A 561 -27.49 -5.69 13.93
N PRO A 562 -27.51 -7.04 13.90
CA PRO A 562 -28.75 -7.72 13.57
C PRO A 562 -29.76 -7.32 14.65
N THR A 563 -30.88 -6.79 14.24
CA THR A 563 -32.02 -6.58 15.12
C THR A 563 -32.22 -7.83 15.97
N ARG A 564 -31.88 -7.74 17.26
CA ARG A 564 -32.24 -8.74 18.27
C ARG A 564 -33.74 -8.81 18.44
#